data_0c9c7e80b2d14146e56e37c2271bb10a
#
_entry.id   0c9c7e80b2d14146e56e37c2271bb10a
#
_cell.length_a   1.000
_cell.length_b   1.000
_cell.length_c   1.000
_cell.angle_alpha   90.00
_cell.angle_beta   90.00
_cell.angle_gamma   90.00
#
_symmetry.space_group_name_H-M   'P 1'
#
loop_
_entity.id
_entity.type
_entity.pdbx_description
1 polymer ?
#
loop_
_entity_poly.entity_id
_entity_poly.type
_entity_poly.pdbx_seq_one_letter_code
_entity_poly.pdbx_strand_id
1 'polypeptide(L)'
;MSNPASLLSIQDLSISFSSDDGVVNAVHSLSLRVERGETVALVGESGSGKSVTALSVLGLLAPNARYESGHIRFKGDELRGADNATLQQIRGNRISMIFQEPMTSLNPLHVVEKQLTETLLLHKRLDATAARQRSLELLRRVR
;
A
#
# COMPACT_ATOMS: atom_id res chain seq x y z
N MET A 1 28.41 13.38 -2.36
CA MET A 1 27.27 13.66 -3.28
C MET A 1 26.12 12.83 -2.77
N SER A 2 25.16 13.44 -2.09
CA SER A 2 23.95 12.77 -1.60
C SER A 2 23.11 12.35 -2.81
N ASN A 3 23.04 11.05 -3.03
CA ASN A 3 22.15 10.43 -4.02
C ASN A 3 20.71 10.95 -3.73
N PRO A 4 19.98 11.50 -4.71
CA PRO A 4 18.61 11.92 -4.46
C PRO A 4 17.85 10.73 -3.90
N ALA A 5 17.21 10.93 -2.74
CA ALA A 5 16.53 9.84 -2.06
C ALA A 5 15.49 9.22 -3.00
N SER A 6 15.60 7.91 -3.24
CA SER A 6 14.64 7.14 -4.04
C SER A 6 13.22 7.39 -3.52
N LEU A 7 12.22 7.32 -4.39
CA LEU A 7 10.82 7.51 -4.01
C LEU A 7 10.38 6.44 -3.00
N LEU A 8 10.71 5.19 -3.29
CA LEU A 8 10.50 4.03 -2.40
C LEU A 8 11.79 3.21 -2.36
N SER A 9 12.22 2.83 -1.17
CA SER A 9 13.38 1.94 -0.97
C SER A 9 12.99 0.83 0.01
N ILE A 10 13.17 -0.39 -0.42
CA ILE A 10 13.12 -1.60 0.40
C ILE A 10 14.54 -2.14 0.48
N GLN A 11 15.03 -2.46 1.67
CA GLN A 11 16.39 -2.95 1.91
C GLN A 11 16.36 -4.18 2.82
N ASP A 12 16.89 -5.30 2.34
CA ASP A 12 17.07 -6.57 3.06
C ASP A 12 15.82 -7.04 3.82
N LEU A 13 14.65 -6.80 3.21
CA LEU A 13 13.36 -7.10 3.81
C LEU A 13 13.13 -8.61 3.88
N SER A 14 12.85 -9.10 5.09
CA SER A 14 12.42 -10.47 5.32
C SER A 14 11.12 -10.49 6.12
N ILE A 15 10.17 -11.31 5.67
CA ILE A 15 8.83 -11.42 6.26
C ILE A 15 8.49 -12.89 6.40
N SER A 16 8.01 -13.27 7.58
CA SER A 16 7.49 -14.59 7.88
C SER A 16 6.03 -14.54 8.30
N PHE A 17 5.35 -15.67 8.21
CA PHE A 17 4.02 -15.90 8.74
C PHE A 17 4.04 -17.06 9.70
N SER A 18 3.44 -16.88 10.87
CA SER A 18 3.24 -17.95 11.85
C SER A 18 1.91 -18.63 11.61
N SER A 19 1.89 -19.96 11.58
CA SER A 19 0.69 -20.81 11.53
C SER A 19 0.82 -21.94 12.55
N ASP A 20 -0.22 -22.71 12.74
CA ASP A 20 -0.24 -23.89 13.62
C ASP A 20 0.77 -24.96 13.16
N ASP A 21 1.03 -25.01 11.85
CA ASP A 21 1.97 -25.94 11.22
C ASP A 21 3.43 -25.44 11.22
N GLY A 22 3.69 -24.23 11.74
CA GLY A 22 5.02 -23.65 11.83
C GLY A 22 5.16 -22.25 11.21
N VAL A 23 6.40 -21.86 10.94
CA VAL A 23 6.75 -20.56 10.37
C VAL A 23 7.10 -20.69 8.90
N VAL A 24 6.44 -19.89 8.07
CA VAL A 24 6.71 -19.81 6.62
C VAL A 24 7.36 -18.48 6.27
N ASN A 25 8.55 -18.53 5.68
CA ASN A 25 9.24 -17.35 5.16
C ASN A 25 8.67 -16.97 3.80
N ALA A 26 7.93 -15.87 3.73
CA ALA A 26 7.27 -15.41 2.50
C ALA A 26 8.12 -14.45 1.67
N VAL A 27 9.01 -13.69 2.33
CA VAL A 27 9.98 -12.80 1.70
C VAL A 27 11.32 -12.98 2.40
N HIS A 28 12.39 -13.11 1.63
CA HIS A 28 13.74 -13.31 2.17
C HIS A 28 14.71 -12.32 1.53
N SER A 29 15.30 -11.43 2.35
CA SER A 29 16.36 -10.47 2.00
C SER A 29 16.08 -9.69 0.71
N LEU A 30 14.82 -9.28 0.49
CA LEU A 30 14.43 -8.52 -0.70
C LEU A 30 14.93 -7.09 -0.61
N SER A 31 15.62 -6.64 -1.67
CA SER A 31 15.98 -5.24 -1.85
C SER A 31 15.44 -4.72 -3.18
N LEU A 32 14.76 -3.58 -3.16
CA LEU A 32 14.11 -2.97 -4.30
C LEU A 32 14.13 -1.45 -4.15
N ARG A 33 14.30 -0.72 -5.26
CA ARG A 33 14.17 0.74 -5.30
C ARG A 33 13.24 1.16 -6.41
N VAL A 34 12.51 2.23 -6.19
CA VAL A 34 11.67 2.88 -7.19
C VAL A 34 11.99 4.37 -7.17
N GLU A 35 12.41 4.88 -8.30
CA GLU A 35 12.71 6.31 -8.47
C GLU A 35 11.46 7.09 -8.91
N ARG A 36 11.54 8.41 -8.90
CA ARG A 36 10.42 9.25 -9.36
C ARG A 36 10.20 9.07 -10.86
N GLY A 37 8.96 8.83 -11.26
CA GLY A 37 8.56 8.62 -12.65
C GLY A 37 8.93 7.25 -13.22
N GLU A 38 9.48 6.37 -12.39
CA GLU A 38 9.85 5.02 -12.77
C GLU A 38 8.65 4.06 -12.65
N THR A 39 8.61 3.09 -13.56
CA THR A 39 7.71 1.93 -13.47
C THR A 39 8.55 0.68 -13.24
N VAL A 40 8.32 0.00 -12.12
CA VAL A 40 9.01 -1.24 -11.75
C VAL A 40 8.03 -2.39 -11.79
N ALA A 41 8.39 -3.48 -12.46
CA ALA A 41 7.64 -4.73 -12.49
C ALA A 41 8.28 -5.76 -11.56
N LEU A 42 7.50 -6.27 -10.61
CA LEU A 42 7.89 -7.38 -9.75
C LEU A 42 7.30 -8.67 -10.33
N VAL A 43 8.15 -9.52 -10.90
CA VAL A 43 7.75 -10.74 -11.62
C VAL A 43 8.16 -11.98 -10.82
N GLY A 44 7.36 -13.03 -10.90
CA GLY A 44 7.61 -14.32 -10.23
C GLY A 44 6.37 -15.21 -10.22
N GLU A 45 6.53 -16.45 -9.82
CA GLU A 45 5.46 -17.45 -9.73
C GLU A 45 4.43 -17.10 -8.63
N SER A 46 3.29 -17.78 -8.63
CA SER A 46 2.32 -17.68 -7.54
C SER A 46 2.97 -18.10 -6.23
N GLY A 47 2.70 -17.36 -5.15
CA GLY A 47 3.32 -17.63 -3.85
C GLY A 47 4.74 -17.08 -3.66
N SER A 48 5.36 -16.45 -4.64
CA SER A 48 6.75 -15.92 -4.54
C SER A 48 6.89 -14.63 -3.71
N GLY A 49 5.89 -14.21 -2.94
CA GLY A 49 5.97 -13.07 -2.04
C GLY A 49 5.67 -11.70 -2.64
N LYS A 50 5.30 -11.58 -3.93
CA LYS A 50 5.01 -10.28 -4.60
C LYS A 50 3.95 -9.46 -3.88
N SER A 51 2.80 -10.06 -3.62
CA SER A 51 1.68 -9.39 -2.93
C SER A 51 2.04 -9.07 -1.47
N VAL A 52 2.77 -9.96 -0.80
CA VAL A 52 3.28 -9.74 0.56
C VAL A 52 4.20 -8.52 0.59
N THR A 53 5.11 -8.40 -0.37
CA THR A 53 6.00 -7.25 -0.51
C THR A 53 5.21 -5.95 -0.73
N ALA A 54 4.22 -5.93 -1.62
CA ALA A 54 3.40 -4.75 -1.86
C ALA A 54 2.57 -4.36 -0.61
N LEU A 55 1.95 -5.32 0.06
CA LEU A 55 1.18 -5.10 1.30
C LEU A 55 2.06 -4.61 2.45
N SER A 56 3.31 -5.09 2.52
CA SER A 56 4.24 -4.68 3.57
C SER A 56 4.58 -3.19 3.52
N VAL A 57 4.65 -2.60 2.33
CA VAL A 57 4.88 -1.15 2.14
C VAL A 57 3.78 -0.32 2.79
N LEU A 58 2.55 -0.81 2.74
CA LEU A 58 1.40 -0.12 3.33
C LEU A 58 1.11 -0.57 4.76
N GLY A 59 1.88 -1.49 5.34
CA GLY A 59 1.60 -2.06 6.66
C GLY A 59 0.25 -2.78 6.72
N LEU A 60 -0.15 -3.46 5.63
CA LEU A 60 -1.42 -4.17 5.48
C LEU A 60 -1.26 -5.69 5.56
N LEU A 61 -0.19 -6.17 6.15
CA LEU A 61 0.01 -7.60 6.37
C LEU A 61 -0.98 -8.14 7.40
N ALA A 62 -1.27 -9.43 7.31
CA ALA A 62 -2.11 -10.11 8.28
C ALA A 62 -1.47 -10.11 9.69
N PRO A 63 -2.25 -10.21 10.77
CA PRO A 63 -1.75 -10.12 12.15
C PRO A 63 -0.71 -11.17 12.52
N ASN A 64 -0.69 -12.32 11.84
CA ASN A 64 0.29 -13.39 12.03
C ASN A 64 1.57 -13.20 11.22
N ALA A 65 1.70 -12.08 10.48
CA ALA A 65 2.92 -11.72 9.79
C ALA A 65 3.92 -11.05 10.72
N ARG A 66 5.20 -11.33 10.51
CA ARG A 66 6.31 -10.73 11.22
C ARG A 66 7.33 -10.16 10.24
N TYR A 67 7.77 -8.94 10.50
CA TYR A 67 8.93 -8.34 9.85
C TYR A 67 10.20 -8.82 10.58
N GLU A 68 10.91 -9.77 10.02
CA GLU A 68 12.12 -10.34 10.61
C GLU A 68 13.30 -9.36 10.49
N SER A 69 13.48 -8.76 9.32
CA SER A 69 14.56 -7.81 9.07
C SER A 69 14.21 -6.78 8.00
N GLY A 70 15.12 -5.85 7.77
CA GLY A 70 15.11 -4.90 6.66
C GLY A 70 14.40 -3.59 6.97
N HIS A 71 14.34 -2.74 5.97
CA HIS A 71 13.77 -1.40 6.03
C HIS A 71 12.85 -1.13 4.85
N ILE A 72 11.80 -0.33 5.07
CA ILE A 72 10.92 0.16 4.03
C ILE A 72 10.85 1.68 4.19
N ARG A 73 11.41 2.43 3.24
CA ARG A 73 11.43 3.89 3.28
C ARG A 73 10.69 4.51 2.10
N PHE A 74 9.85 5.47 2.40
CA PHE A 74 9.17 6.28 1.40
C PHE A 74 9.62 7.74 1.50
N LYS A 75 10.29 8.26 0.48
CA LYS A 75 10.93 9.58 0.46
C LYS A 75 11.90 9.81 1.62
N GLY A 76 12.55 8.75 2.09
CA GLY A 76 13.47 8.76 3.22
C GLY A 76 12.85 8.41 4.57
N ASP A 77 11.53 8.54 4.74
CA ASP A 77 10.83 8.24 5.97
C ASP A 77 10.62 6.72 6.13
N GLU A 78 10.96 6.15 7.29
CA GLU A 78 10.79 4.74 7.58
C GLU A 78 9.30 4.41 7.80
N LEU A 79 8.80 3.44 7.04
CA LEU A 79 7.42 2.97 7.15
C LEU A 79 7.28 1.71 8.00
N ARG A 80 8.34 0.90 8.10
CA ARG A 80 8.33 -0.27 8.95
C ARG A 80 8.23 0.16 10.42
N GLY A 81 7.17 -0.31 11.11
CA GLY A 81 6.91 0.06 12.50
C GLY A 81 6.38 1.48 12.70
N ALA A 82 6.05 2.20 11.63
CA ALA A 82 5.37 3.49 11.74
C ALA A 82 4.01 3.32 12.42
N ASP A 83 3.61 4.33 13.17
CA ASP A 83 2.32 4.33 13.84
C ASP A 83 1.14 4.41 12.87
N ASN A 84 -0.05 4.08 13.37
CA ASN A 84 -1.25 4.05 12.54
C ASN A 84 -1.61 5.43 11.98
N ALA A 85 -1.34 6.51 12.71
CA ALA A 85 -1.64 7.87 12.25
C ALA A 85 -0.77 8.25 11.05
N THR A 86 0.51 7.94 11.10
CA THR A 86 1.45 8.11 9.98
C THR A 86 1.03 7.29 8.76
N LEU A 87 0.72 6.01 8.96
CA LEU A 87 0.29 5.14 7.86
C LEU A 87 -1.04 5.59 7.23
N GLN A 88 -2.00 6.08 8.02
CA GLN A 88 -3.26 6.64 7.50
C GLN A 88 -3.05 7.87 6.61
N GLN A 89 -2.09 8.73 6.92
CA GLN A 89 -1.76 9.89 6.07
C GLN A 89 -1.15 9.48 4.73
N ILE A 90 -0.53 8.31 4.66
CA ILE A 90 0.12 7.80 3.45
C ILE A 90 -0.85 6.99 2.61
N ARG A 91 -1.62 6.08 3.23
CA ARG A 91 -2.57 5.19 2.57
C ARG A 91 -3.67 5.98 1.85
N GLY A 92 -3.86 5.68 0.56
CA GLY A 92 -4.88 6.33 -0.28
C GLY A 92 -4.60 7.78 -0.68
N ASN A 93 -3.56 8.41 -0.12
CA ASN A 93 -3.18 9.78 -0.43
C ASN A 93 -1.84 9.88 -1.16
N ARG A 94 -0.80 9.25 -0.63
CA ARG A 94 0.58 9.29 -1.16
C ARG A 94 0.99 7.97 -1.82
N ILE A 95 0.48 6.85 -1.30
CA ILE A 95 0.62 5.52 -1.86
C ILE A 95 -0.77 4.91 -1.91
N SER A 96 -1.17 4.39 -3.06
CA SER A 96 -2.41 3.64 -3.25
C SER A 96 -2.13 2.27 -3.84
N MET A 97 -3.03 1.34 -3.63
CA MET A 97 -2.93 -0.02 -4.13
C MET A 97 -4.21 -0.41 -4.85
N ILE A 98 -4.07 -1.08 -5.99
CA ILE A 98 -5.18 -1.72 -6.70
C ILE A 98 -5.06 -3.21 -6.45
N PHE A 99 -6.09 -3.79 -5.82
CA PHE A 99 -6.14 -5.21 -5.52
C PHE A 99 -6.58 -6.02 -6.74
N GLN A 100 -6.15 -7.27 -6.80
CA GLN A 100 -6.42 -8.16 -7.93
C GLN A 100 -7.90 -8.57 -8.04
N GLU A 101 -8.63 -8.59 -6.92
CA GLU A 101 -10.04 -8.98 -6.89
C GLU A 101 -10.97 -7.75 -6.77
N PRO A 102 -11.50 -7.23 -7.88
CA PRO A 102 -12.34 -6.03 -7.86
C PRO A 102 -13.69 -6.25 -7.15
N MET A 103 -14.19 -7.48 -7.11
CA MET A 103 -15.48 -7.81 -6.51
C MET A 103 -15.52 -7.61 -4.99
N THR A 104 -14.37 -7.72 -4.32
CA THR A 104 -14.24 -7.53 -2.86
C THR A 104 -13.85 -6.11 -2.48
N SER A 105 -13.61 -5.23 -3.46
CA SER A 105 -13.12 -3.87 -3.22
C SER A 105 -14.19 -2.91 -2.69
N LEU A 106 -15.46 -3.21 -2.92
CA LEU A 106 -16.58 -2.42 -2.44
C LEU A 106 -17.29 -3.13 -1.28
N ASN A 107 -17.56 -2.39 -0.21
CA ASN A 107 -18.35 -2.88 0.90
C ASN A 107 -19.85 -2.86 0.49
N PRO A 108 -20.53 -4.01 0.43
CA PRO A 108 -21.93 -4.08 0.00
C PRO A 108 -22.90 -3.40 0.97
N LEU A 109 -22.49 -3.13 2.20
CA LEU A 109 -23.31 -2.45 3.21
C LEU A 109 -23.32 -0.91 3.06
N HIS A 110 -22.49 -0.37 2.19
CA HIS A 110 -22.39 1.06 1.96
C HIS A 110 -22.66 1.44 0.50
N VAL A 111 -23.37 2.54 0.29
CA VAL A 111 -23.56 3.09 -1.05
C VAL A 111 -22.21 3.47 -1.68
N VAL A 112 -22.09 3.29 -2.98
CA VAL A 112 -20.84 3.56 -3.72
C VAL A 112 -20.38 5.00 -3.55
N GLU A 113 -21.31 5.96 -3.56
CA GLU A 113 -21.01 7.38 -3.34
C GLU A 113 -20.26 7.60 -2.03
N LYS A 114 -20.70 6.99 -0.93
CA LYS A 114 -20.06 7.12 0.39
C LYS A 114 -18.61 6.60 0.35
N GLN A 115 -18.39 5.46 -0.28
CA GLN A 115 -17.06 4.86 -0.37
C GLN A 115 -16.09 5.67 -1.24
N LEU A 116 -16.58 6.28 -2.31
CA LEU A 116 -15.77 7.16 -3.17
C LEU A 116 -15.44 8.49 -2.52
N THR A 117 -16.42 9.08 -1.81
CA THR A 117 -16.24 10.39 -1.18
C THR A 117 -15.41 10.34 0.08
N GLU A 118 -15.37 9.21 0.81
CA GLU A 118 -14.65 9.06 2.07
C GLU A 118 -13.17 9.46 1.95
N THR A 119 -12.47 8.96 0.94
CA THR A 119 -11.07 9.31 0.68
C THR A 119 -10.88 10.80 0.39
N LEU A 120 -11.82 11.43 -0.32
CA LEU A 120 -11.77 12.84 -0.65
C LEU A 120 -12.03 13.73 0.57
N LEU A 121 -12.97 13.35 1.42
CA LEU A 121 -13.25 14.02 2.69
C LEU A 121 -12.05 13.93 3.63
N LEU A 122 -11.50 12.73 3.79
CA LEU A 122 -10.40 12.47 4.71
C LEU A 122 -9.09 13.14 4.29
N HIS A 123 -8.68 12.98 3.02
CA HIS A 123 -7.35 13.38 2.57
C HIS A 123 -7.30 14.72 1.83
N LYS A 124 -8.40 15.13 1.23
CA LYS A 124 -8.47 16.41 0.47
C LYS A 124 -9.21 17.50 1.22
N ARG A 125 -9.78 17.20 2.37
CA ARG A 125 -10.57 18.15 3.20
C ARG A 125 -11.66 18.87 2.39
N LEU A 126 -12.21 18.23 1.38
CA LEU A 126 -13.32 18.75 0.61
C LEU A 126 -14.59 18.70 1.47
N ASP A 127 -15.51 19.62 1.24
CA ASP A 127 -16.87 19.48 1.75
C ASP A 127 -17.65 18.37 0.99
N ALA A 128 -18.80 17.97 1.51
CA ALA A 128 -19.57 16.86 0.96
C ALA A 128 -19.99 17.10 -0.51
N THR A 129 -20.33 18.34 -0.86
CA THR A 129 -20.77 18.71 -2.22
C THR A 129 -19.63 18.63 -3.21
N ALA A 130 -18.47 19.20 -2.86
CA ALA A 130 -17.27 19.15 -3.69
C ALA A 130 -16.73 17.71 -3.83
N ALA A 131 -16.76 16.93 -2.77
CA ALA A 131 -16.34 15.52 -2.79
C ALA A 131 -17.24 14.69 -3.72
N ARG A 132 -18.57 14.89 -3.67
CA ARG A 132 -19.52 14.24 -4.57
C ARG A 132 -19.28 14.63 -6.03
N GLN A 133 -19.14 15.91 -6.32
CA GLN A 133 -18.87 16.37 -7.68
C GLN A 133 -17.55 15.80 -8.21
N ARG A 134 -16.51 15.80 -7.39
CA ARG A 134 -15.21 15.22 -7.76
C ARG A 134 -15.29 13.71 -8.02
N SER A 135 -16.06 12.98 -7.24
CA SER A 135 -16.31 11.55 -7.45
C SER A 135 -16.97 11.28 -8.79
N LEU A 136 -17.97 12.07 -9.16
CA LEU A 136 -18.63 11.97 -10.48
C LEU A 136 -17.67 12.26 -11.64
N GLU A 137 -16.81 13.26 -11.51
CA GLU A 137 -15.78 13.55 -12.52
C GLU A 137 -14.79 12.38 -12.69
N LEU A 138 -14.36 11.77 -11.57
CA LEU A 138 -13.45 10.62 -11.60
C LEU A 138 -14.10 9.41 -12.26
N LEU A 139 -15.37 9.12 -11.96
CA LEU A 139 -16.11 8.03 -12.59
C LEU A 139 -16.26 8.25 -14.11
N ARG A 140 -16.45 9.50 -14.57
CA ARG A 140 -16.51 9.81 -16.01
C ARG A 140 -15.17 9.60 -16.73
N ARG A 141 -14.03 9.68 -16.01
CA ARG A 141 -12.70 9.47 -16.60
C ARG A 141 -12.34 8.02 -16.82
N VAL A 142 -12.96 7.09 -16.08
CA VAL A 142 -12.69 5.66 -16.16
C VAL A 142 -13.74 4.87 -16.97
N ARG A 143 -14.57 5.58 -17.69
CA ARG A 143 -15.59 5.03 -18.58
C ARG A 143 -15.01 4.61 -19.93
#